data_1e3f326b69f1ca9a1033dc88232a66a8
#
_entry.id   1e3f326b69f1ca9a1033dc88232a66a8
#
_cell.length_a   1.000
_cell.length_b   1.000
_cell.length_c   1.000
_cell.angle_alpha   90.00
_cell.angle_beta   90.00
_cell.angle_gamma   90.00
#
_symmetry.space_group_name_H-M   'P 1'
#
loop_
_entity.id
_entity.type
_entity.pdbx_description
1 polymer ?
#
loop_
_entity_poly.entity_id
_entity_poly.type
_entity_poly.pdbx_seq_one_letter_code
_entity_poly.pdbx_strand_id
1 'polypeptide(L)'
;MPSAVPGAMLAILLCIIPGYVLSGTLTDLAGRRGLDKNMFFAAYTAGFMALQLVLAFAPFRGLGAILPWMGFVILGTGSVIAYVILTPLFAKELGGRLNTAINLVVFLVAFAMQATIGHALLAAESMLGTTRAGAHVLVLLAIVALQAAAWAWFLAGMRARPR
;
A
#
# COMPACT_ATOMS: atom_id res chain seq x y z
N MET A 1 16.86 -24.85 -0.04
CA MET A 1 16.56 -24.56 1.37
C MET A 1 15.08 -24.17 1.51
N PRO A 2 14.13 -25.13 1.47
CA PRO A 2 12.69 -24.81 1.57
C PRO A 2 12.27 -24.35 2.97
N SER A 3 13.02 -24.69 4.01
CA SER A 3 12.71 -24.42 5.42
C SER A 3 12.89 -22.95 5.84
N ALA A 4 13.59 -22.12 5.07
CA ALA A 4 13.80 -20.71 5.40
C ALA A 4 12.65 -19.78 4.94
N VAL A 5 11.85 -20.21 3.95
CA VAL A 5 10.77 -19.39 3.38
C VAL A 5 9.65 -19.09 4.37
N PRO A 6 9.12 -20.05 5.13
CA PRO A 6 8.07 -19.78 6.12
C PRO A 6 8.53 -18.82 7.21
N GLY A 7 9.79 -18.94 7.68
CA GLY A 7 10.36 -18.04 8.68
C GLY A 7 10.51 -16.61 8.15
N ALA A 8 10.96 -16.44 6.91
CA ALA A 8 11.06 -15.15 6.27
C ALA A 8 9.67 -14.51 6.08
N MET A 9 8.68 -15.27 5.64
CA MET A 9 7.30 -14.79 5.51
C MET A 9 6.72 -14.36 6.85
N LEU A 10 6.94 -15.15 7.92
CA LEU A 10 6.49 -14.78 9.26
C LEU A 10 7.15 -13.48 9.73
N ALA A 11 8.45 -13.31 9.54
CA ALA A 11 9.17 -12.09 9.89
C ALA A 11 8.61 -10.86 9.16
N ILE A 12 8.34 -10.99 7.86
CA ILE A 12 7.73 -9.93 7.04
C ILE A 12 6.32 -9.58 7.57
N LEU A 13 5.49 -10.58 7.84
CA LEU A 13 4.13 -10.37 8.36
C LEU A 13 4.11 -9.74 9.76
N LEU A 14 5.04 -10.12 10.63
CA LEU A 14 5.15 -9.50 11.96
C LEU A 14 5.46 -8.00 11.90
N CYS A 15 6.01 -7.49 10.78
CA CYS A 15 6.22 -6.06 10.58
C CYS A 15 4.92 -5.24 10.45
N ILE A 16 3.76 -5.89 10.31
CA ILE A 16 2.46 -5.20 10.32
C ILE A 16 2.26 -4.46 11.64
N ILE A 17 2.60 -5.07 12.77
CA ILE A 17 2.38 -4.48 14.10
C ILE A 17 3.18 -3.18 14.28
N PRO A 18 4.52 -3.18 14.17
CA PRO A 18 5.29 -1.94 14.24
C PRO A 18 4.95 -0.98 13.11
N GLY A 19 4.50 -1.47 11.95
CA GLY A 19 4.03 -0.64 10.84
C GLY A 19 2.84 0.23 11.23
N TYR A 20 1.82 -0.31 11.87
CA TYR A 20 0.67 0.47 12.35
C TYR A 20 1.08 1.50 13.39
N VAL A 21 1.92 1.13 14.35
CA VAL A 21 2.44 2.06 15.38
C VAL A 21 3.23 3.19 14.70
N LEU A 22 4.10 2.86 13.77
CA LEU A 22 4.91 3.84 13.04
C LEU A 22 4.04 4.79 12.20
N SER A 23 3.10 4.26 11.45
CA SER A 23 2.18 5.07 10.62
C SER A 23 1.34 6.03 11.47
N GLY A 24 0.85 5.57 12.63
CA GLY A 24 0.12 6.42 13.58
C GLY A 24 1.01 7.51 14.16
N THR A 25 2.18 7.15 14.70
CA THR A 25 3.11 8.12 15.31
C THR A 25 3.64 9.13 14.31
N LEU A 26 3.93 8.73 13.08
CA LEU A 26 4.35 9.66 12.02
C LEU A 26 3.23 10.63 11.64
N THR A 27 1.98 10.16 11.60
CA THR A 27 0.81 11.01 11.34
C THR A 27 0.61 12.04 12.44
N ASP A 28 0.74 11.63 13.70
CA ASP A 28 0.63 12.54 14.85
C ASP A 28 1.78 13.55 14.86
N LEU A 29 3.00 13.12 14.57
CA LEU A 29 4.16 14.00 14.51
C LEU A 29 4.03 15.03 13.37
N ALA A 30 3.54 14.61 12.21
CA ALA A 30 3.24 15.49 11.09
C ALA A 30 2.21 16.56 11.48
N GLY A 31 1.13 16.14 12.15
CA GLY A 31 0.10 17.03 12.66
C GLY A 31 0.63 18.04 13.69
N ARG A 32 1.49 17.59 14.62
CA ARG A 32 2.14 18.50 15.62
C ARG A 32 3.08 19.51 14.98
N ARG A 33 3.66 19.21 13.82
CA ARG A 33 4.49 20.12 13.03
C ARG A 33 3.70 21.02 12.08
N GLY A 34 2.36 21.00 12.14
CA GLY A 34 1.49 21.80 11.29
C GLY A 34 1.40 21.32 9.84
N LEU A 35 1.86 20.08 9.55
CA LEU A 35 1.72 19.51 8.20
C LEU A 35 0.26 19.11 7.96
N ASP A 36 -0.25 19.48 6.77
CA ASP A 36 -1.57 19.03 6.34
C ASP A 36 -1.60 17.49 6.19
N LYS A 37 -2.61 16.86 6.80
CA LYS A 37 -2.73 15.40 6.81
C LYS A 37 -2.88 14.80 5.42
N ASN A 38 -3.54 15.51 4.50
CA ASN A 38 -3.69 15.05 3.13
C ASN A 38 -2.37 15.10 2.37
N MET A 39 -1.58 16.18 2.59
CA MET A 39 -0.22 16.28 2.04
C MET A 39 0.69 15.17 2.59
N PHE A 40 0.60 14.91 3.89
CA PHE A 40 1.34 13.82 4.51
C PHE A 40 0.95 12.46 3.92
N PHE A 41 -0.34 12.18 3.77
CA PHE A 41 -0.84 10.96 3.15
C PHE A 41 -0.38 10.83 1.69
N ALA A 42 -0.42 11.93 0.93
CA ALA A 42 0.06 11.93 -0.45
C ALA A 42 1.56 11.58 -0.54
N ALA A 43 2.40 12.18 0.32
CA ALA A 43 3.83 11.89 0.37
C ALA A 43 4.12 10.45 0.82
N TYR A 44 3.37 9.96 1.82
CA TYR A 44 3.48 8.59 2.30
C TYR A 44 3.15 7.57 1.20
N THR A 45 2.05 7.80 0.47
CA THR A 45 1.62 6.94 -0.64
C THR A 45 2.64 6.98 -1.79
N ALA A 46 3.21 8.14 -2.10
CA ALA A 46 4.27 8.25 -3.09
C ALA A 46 5.52 7.43 -2.69
N GLY A 47 5.91 7.48 -1.41
CA GLY A 47 6.99 6.65 -0.87
C GLY A 47 6.71 5.15 -0.97
N PHE A 48 5.47 4.74 -0.73
CA PHE A 48 5.04 3.35 -0.90
C PHE A 48 5.12 2.91 -2.37
N MET A 49 4.64 3.72 -3.32
CA MET A 49 4.76 3.43 -4.75
C MET A 49 6.23 3.37 -5.20
N ALA A 50 7.07 4.28 -4.70
CA ALA A 50 8.51 4.27 -5.00
C ALA A 50 9.18 2.97 -4.53
N LEU A 51 8.83 2.48 -3.33
CA LEU A 51 9.33 1.18 -2.85
C LEU A 51 8.84 0.02 -3.71
N GLN A 52 7.61 0.05 -4.20
CA GLN A 52 7.09 -0.96 -5.13
C GLN A 52 7.91 -1.00 -6.43
N LEU A 53 8.27 0.17 -6.98
CA LEU A 53 9.14 0.24 -8.16
C LEU A 53 10.54 -0.31 -7.86
N VAL A 54 11.10 -0.02 -6.70
CA VAL A 54 12.37 -0.61 -6.25
C VAL A 54 12.26 -2.14 -6.19
N LEU A 55 11.18 -2.67 -5.61
CA LEU A 55 10.92 -4.12 -5.55
C LEU A 55 10.71 -4.76 -6.94
N ALA A 56 10.16 -4.00 -7.91
CA ALA A 56 9.97 -4.49 -9.26
C ALA A 56 11.27 -4.67 -10.03
N PHE A 57 12.23 -3.76 -9.85
CA PHE A 57 13.42 -3.70 -10.71
C PHE A 57 14.73 -4.14 -10.03
N ALA A 58 14.81 -4.08 -8.71
CA ALA A 58 16.05 -4.40 -8.02
C ALA A 58 16.23 -5.93 -7.84
N PRO A 59 17.41 -6.46 -8.19
CA PRO A 59 17.69 -7.89 -8.13
C PRO A 59 18.04 -8.34 -6.71
N PHE A 60 17.13 -8.14 -5.77
CA PHE A 60 17.34 -8.58 -4.39
C PHE A 60 17.44 -10.10 -4.27
N ARG A 61 18.43 -10.59 -3.53
CA ARG A 61 18.66 -12.02 -3.32
C ARG A 61 18.94 -12.34 -1.85
N GLY A 62 18.59 -13.55 -1.44
CA GLY A 62 18.84 -14.04 -0.08
C GLY A 62 18.19 -13.15 0.99
N LEU A 63 18.92 -12.94 2.10
CA LEU A 63 18.45 -12.11 3.21
C LEU A 63 18.23 -10.65 2.80
N GLY A 64 18.98 -10.13 1.82
CA GLY A 64 18.80 -8.78 1.30
C GLY A 64 17.43 -8.53 0.64
N ALA A 65 16.73 -9.59 0.22
CA ALA A 65 15.37 -9.47 -0.28
C ALA A 65 14.34 -9.22 0.84
N ILE A 66 14.60 -9.68 2.05
CA ILE A 66 13.63 -9.62 3.17
C ILE A 66 13.39 -8.16 3.59
N LEU A 67 14.45 -7.36 3.69
CA LEU A 67 14.36 -5.96 4.16
C LEU A 67 13.42 -5.08 3.32
N PRO A 68 13.51 -5.05 1.97
CA PRO A 68 12.56 -4.30 1.15
C PRO A 68 11.11 -4.79 1.30
N TRP A 69 10.90 -6.10 1.46
CA TRP A 69 9.56 -6.64 1.71
C TRP A 69 9.02 -6.26 3.11
N MET A 70 9.88 -6.22 4.13
CA MET A 70 9.50 -5.68 5.45
C MET A 70 9.11 -4.20 5.34
N GLY A 71 9.90 -3.40 4.62
CA GLY A 71 9.58 -2.00 4.32
C GLY A 71 8.24 -1.85 3.58
N PHE A 72 7.98 -2.74 2.61
CA PHE A 72 6.71 -2.77 1.87
C PHE A 72 5.51 -3.01 2.80
N VAL A 73 5.60 -3.97 3.71
CA VAL A 73 4.54 -4.26 4.68
C VAL A 73 4.36 -3.08 5.65
N ILE A 74 5.46 -2.51 6.15
CA ILE A 74 5.41 -1.34 7.05
C ILE A 74 4.74 -0.14 6.36
N LEU A 75 5.17 0.21 5.15
CA LEU A 75 4.55 1.31 4.41
C LEU A 75 3.12 0.99 3.96
N GLY A 76 2.79 -0.28 3.71
CA GLY A 76 1.44 -0.72 3.40
C GLY A 76 0.42 -0.43 4.51
N THR A 77 0.86 -0.35 5.77
CA THR A 77 -0.01 0.01 6.91
C THR A 77 -0.47 1.47 6.90
N GLY A 78 0.10 2.31 6.03
CA GLY A 78 -0.31 3.71 5.86
C GLY A 78 -1.78 3.91 5.43
N SER A 79 -2.46 2.85 5.03
CA SER A 79 -3.91 2.86 4.81
C SER A 79 -4.70 3.36 6.03
N VAL A 80 -4.18 3.20 7.24
CA VAL A 80 -4.78 3.72 8.48
C VAL A 80 -4.89 5.25 8.48
N ILE A 81 -4.03 5.96 7.76
CA ILE A 81 -4.06 7.41 7.66
C ILE A 81 -5.35 7.90 6.99
N ALA A 82 -5.92 7.09 6.09
CA ALA A 82 -7.20 7.40 5.45
C ALA A 82 -8.34 7.54 6.48
N TYR A 83 -8.35 6.73 7.53
CA TYR A 83 -9.34 6.85 8.61
C TYR A 83 -9.20 8.18 9.36
N VAL A 84 -7.96 8.61 9.62
CA VAL A 84 -7.68 9.90 10.30
C VAL A 84 -8.14 11.08 9.46
N ILE A 85 -8.10 10.96 8.13
CA ILE A 85 -8.54 12.00 7.19
C ILE A 85 -10.06 11.99 7.03
N LEU A 86 -10.68 10.82 6.92
CA LEU A 86 -12.10 10.68 6.61
C LEU A 86 -13.00 10.86 7.82
N THR A 87 -12.59 10.37 9.00
CA THR A 87 -13.44 10.40 10.21
C THR A 87 -13.93 11.82 10.57
N PRO A 88 -13.12 12.87 10.52
CA PRO A 88 -13.57 14.21 10.85
C PRO A 88 -14.57 14.84 9.87
N LEU A 89 -14.74 14.23 8.68
CA LEU A 89 -15.68 14.72 7.65
C LEU A 89 -17.13 14.32 7.92
N PHE A 90 -17.35 13.44 8.91
CA PHE A 90 -18.66 12.89 9.23
C PHE A 90 -19.04 13.22 10.68
N ALA A 91 -20.33 13.23 10.97
CA ALA A 91 -20.83 13.40 12.33
C ALA A 91 -20.36 12.25 13.23
N LYS A 92 -20.07 12.55 14.50
CA LYS A 92 -19.48 11.58 15.46
C LYS A 92 -20.34 10.31 15.62
N GLU A 93 -21.64 10.46 15.52
CA GLU A 93 -22.62 9.37 15.61
C GLU A 93 -22.48 8.36 14.47
N LEU A 94 -21.92 8.77 13.35
CA LEU A 94 -21.70 7.93 12.17
C LEU A 94 -20.32 7.25 12.18
N GLY A 95 -19.46 7.54 13.15
CA GLY A 95 -18.06 7.05 13.19
C GLY A 95 -17.96 5.54 13.07
N GLY A 96 -18.77 4.77 13.79
CA GLY A 96 -18.78 3.31 13.70
C GLY A 96 -19.21 2.80 12.31
N ARG A 97 -20.26 3.40 11.74
CA ARG A 97 -20.74 3.04 10.38
C ARG A 97 -19.72 3.38 9.31
N LEU A 98 -19.06 4.53 9.43
CA LEU A 98 -18.01 4.96 8.52
C LEU A 98 -16.84 3.96 8.55
N ASN A 99 -16.35 3.60 9.74
CA ASN A 99 -15.26 2.64 9.87
C ASN A 99 -15.63 1.27 9.28
N THR A 100 -16.85 0.82 9.49
CA THR A 100 -17.35 -0.43 8.87
C THR A 100 -17.39 -0.32 7.35
N ALA A 101 -17.86 0.79 6.80
CA ALA A 101 -17.90 1.02 5.35
C ALA A 101 -16.50 1.07 4.74
N ILE A 102 -15.55 1.78 5.36
CA ILE A 102 -14.15 1.81 4.90
C ILE A 102 -13.56 0.41 4.91
N ASN A 103 -13.71 -0.35 6.01
CA ASN A 103 -13.21 -1.72 6.10
C ASN A 103 -13.82 -2.61 5.01
N LEU A 104 -15.13 -2.51 4.77
CA LEU A 104 -15.78 -3.28 3.72
C LEU A 104 -15.15 -3.01 2.34
N VAL A 105 -14.93 -1.73 2.00
CA VAL A 105 -14.27 -1.35 0.74
C VAL A 105 -12.85 -1.90 0.68
N VAL A 106 -12.07 -1.76 1.77
CA VAL A 106 -10.70 -2.29 1.84
C VAL A 106 -10.68 -3.80 1.62
N PHE A 107 -11.57 -4.55 2.26
CA PHE A 107 -11.63 -6.01 2.08
C PHE A 107 -12.09 -6.41 0.68
N LEU A 108 -13.08 -5.72 0.11
CA LEU A 108 -13.52 -5.98 -1.26
C LEU A 108 -12.40 -5.74 -2.28
N VAL A 109 -11.68 -4.62 -2.14
CA VAL A 109 -10.54 -4.32 -3.01
C VAL A 109 -9.41 -5.34 -2.80
N ALA A 110 -9.08 -5.68 -1.56
CA ALA A 110 -8.04 -6.68 -1.26
C ALA A 110 -8.39 -8.04 -1.87
N PHE A 111 -9.64 -8.50 -1.72
CA PHE A 111 -10.11 -9.74 -2.31
C PHE A 111 -10.05 -9.71 -3.86
N ALA A 112 -10.57 -8.64 -4.47
CA ALA A 112 -10.53 -8.46 -5.92
C ALA A 112 -9.08 -8.45 -6.43
N MET A 113 -8.17 -7.75 -5.76
CA MET A 113 -6.76 -7.72 -6.11
C MET A 113 -6.11 -9.11 -6.00
N GLN A 114 -6.35 -9.85 -4.91
CA GLN A 114 -5.82 -11.20 -4.75
C GLN A 114 -6.29 -12.14 -5.87
N ALA A 115 -7.58 -12.11 -6.20
CA ALA A 115 -8.14 -12.91 -7.29
C ALA A 115 -7.55 -12.50 -8.65
N THR A 116 -7.43 -11.20 -8.90
CA THR A 116 -6.97 -10.67 -10.19
C THR A 116 -5.48 -10.89 -10.41
N ILE A 117 -4.63 -10.72 -9.38
CA ILE A 117 -3.17 -10.85 -9.49
C ILE A 117 -2.79 -12.25 -9.99
N GLY A 118 -3.41 -13.31 -9.45
CA GLY A 118 -3.13 -14.69 -9.87
C GLY A 118 -3.42 -14.90 -11.36
N HIS A 119 -4.58 -14.44 -11.84
CA HIS A 119 -4.96 -14.54 -13.24
C HIS A 119 -4.08 -13.66 -14.14
N ALA A 120 -3.73 -12.45 -13.70
CA ALA A 120 -2.86 -11.54 -14.45
C ALA A 120 -1.45 -12.12 -14.64
N LEU A 121 -0.90 -12.79 -13.62
CA LEU A 121 0.40 -13.47 -13.72
C LEU A 121 0.36 -14.57 -14.77
N LEU A 122 -0.66 -15.46 -14.72
CA LEU A 122 -0.83 -16.53 -15.70
C LEU A 122 -1.04 -15.99 -17.12
N ALA A 123 -1.85 -14.93 -17.27
CA ALA A 123 -2.07 -14.30 -18.56
C ALA A 123 -0.78 -13.66 -19.10
N ALA A 124 0.00 -12.99 -18.27
CA ALA A 124 1.28 -12.41 -18.70
C ALA A 124 2.28 -13.49 -19.14
N GLU A 125 2.39 -14.60 -18.41
CA GLU A 125 3.24 -15.73 -18.81
C GLU A 125 2.79 -16.33 -20.16
N SER A 126 1.48 -16.59 -20.33
CA SER A 126 0.97 -17.32 -21.49
C SER A 126 0.82 -16.44 -22.74
N MET A 127 0.33 -15.20 -22.60
CA MET A 127 0.01 -14.33 -23.74
C MET A 127 1.21 -13.51 -24.22
N LEU A 128 2.11 -13.12 -23.31
CA LEU A 128 3.27 -12.30 -23.64
C LEU A 128 4.55 -13.12 -23.75
N GLY A 129 4.50 -14.44 -23.51
CA GLY A 129 5.67 -15.32 -23.58
C GLY A 129 6.79 -14.91 -22.61
N THR A 130 6.47 -14.19 -21.54
CA THR A 130 7.46 -13.71 -20.58
C THR A 130 7.79 -14.76 -19.52
N THR A 131 8.93 -14.60 -18.86
CA THR A 131 9.27 -15.44 -17.71
C THR A 131 8.39 -15.09 -16.51
N ARG A 132 8.27 -16.00 -15.54
CA ARG A 132 7.53 -15.74 -14.29
C ARG A 132 8.02 -14.50 -13.56
N ALA A 133 9.32 -14.23 -13.58
CA ALA A 133 9.89 -13.01 -13.02
C ALA A 133 9.43 -11.76 -13.80
N GLY A 134 9.43 -11.83 -15.13
CA GLY A 134 8.91 -10.75 -15.97
C GLY A 134 7.42 -10.50 -15.77
N ALA A 135 6.61 -11.57 -15.63
CA ALA A 135 5.19 -11.45 -15.32
C ALA A 135 4.95 -10.73 -13.98
N HIS A 136 5.75 -11.03 -12.94
CA HIS A 136 5.66 -10.31 -11.66
C HIS A 136 5.96 -8.82 -11.80
N VAL A 137 6.99 -8.46 -12.57
CA VAL A 137 7.32 -7.04 -12.83
C VAL A 137 6.15 -6.34 -13.53
N LEU A 138 5.59 -6.95 -14.58
CA LEU A 138 4.48 -6.37 -15.33
C LEU A 138 3.24 -6.17 -14.47
N VAL A 139 2.85 -7.17 -13.67
CA VAL A 139 1.70 -7.08 -12.77
C VAL A 139 1.93 -6.03 -11.70
N LEU A 140 3.13 -5.96 -11.11
CA LEU A 140 3.46 -4.95 -10.12
C LEU A 140 3.43 -3.53 -10.71
N LEU A 141 3.93 -3.34 -11.93
CA LEU A 141 3.83 -2.06 -12.65
C LEU A 141 2.38 -1.66 -12.95
N ALA A 142 1.53 -2.62 -13.33
CA ALA A 142 0.10 -2.36 -13.53
C ALA A 142 -0.57 -1.90 -12.22
N ILE A 143 -0.23 -2.51 -11.09
CA ILE A 143 -0.72 -2.10 -9.77
C ILE A 143 -0.24 -0.68 -9.44
N VAL A 144 1.05 -0.38 -9.64
CA VAL A 144 1.59 0.97 -9.41
C VAL A 144 0.92 2.01 -10.31
N ALA A 145 0.65 1.68 -11.58
CA ALA A 145 -0.06 2.58 -12.50
C ALA A 145 -1.49 2.88 -12.00
N LEU A 146 -2.22 1.86 -11.53
CA LEU A 146 -3.55 2.04 -10.96
C LEU A 146 -3.51 2.91 -9.69
N GLN A 147 -2.54 2.66 -8.82
CA GLN A 147 -2.32 3.47 -7.61
C GLN A 147 -1.96 4.92 -7.97
N ALA A 148 -1.10 5.13 -8.98
CA ALA A 148 -0.71 6.46 -9.43
C ALA A 148 -1.89 7.23 -10.01
N ALA A 149 -2.79 6.57 -10.75
CA ALA A 149 -4.02 7.18 -11.23
C ALA A 149 -4.94 7.63 -10.07
N ALA A 150 -5.16 6.75 -9.08
CA ALA A 150 -5.94 7.07 -7.88
C ALA A 150 -5.29 8.20 -7.06
N TRP A 151 -3.96 8.17 -6.92
CA TRP A 151 -3.19 9.20 -6.24
C TRP A 151 -3.26 10.55 -6.94
N ALA A 152 -3.15 10.57 -8.26
CA ALA A 152 -3.30 11.79 -9.06
C ALA A 152 -4.71 12.39 -8.92
N TRP A 153 -5.74 11.54 -8.93
CA TRP A 153 -7.11 11.96 -8.68
C TRP A 153 -7.29 12.56 -7.27
N PHE A 154 -6.70 11.93 -6.25
CA PHE A 154 -6.69 12.46 -4.89
C PHE A 154 -6.04 13.85 -4.82
N LEU A 155 -4.88 14.05 -5.47
CA LEU A 155 -4.19 15.34 -5.53
C LEU A 155 -5.01 16.41 -6.25
N ALA A 156 -5.69 16.05 -7.34
CA ALA A 156 -6.58 16.96 -8.06
C ALA A 156 -7.74 17.42 -7.17
N GLY A 157 -8.34 16.49 -6.41
CA GLY A 157 -9.39 16.78 -5.44
C GLY A 157 -8.93 17.70 -4.31
N MET A 158 -7.68 17.57 -3.86
CA MET A 158 -7.11 18.48 -2.86
C MET A 158 -6.98 19.92 -3.36
N ARG A 159 -6.58 20.09 -4.64
CA ARG A 159 -6.41 21.41 -5.27
C ARG A 159 -7.73 22.11 -5.55
N ALA A 160 -8.79 21.36 -5.77
CA ALA A 160 -10.12 21.88 -6.08
C ALA A 160 -10.89 22.38 -4.84
N ARG A 161 -10.43 22.10 -3.61
CA ARG A 161 -11.07 22.60 -2.38
C ARG A 161 -10.70 24.07 -2.17
N PRO A 162 -11.67 24.99 -2.12
CA PRO A 162 -11.39 26.38 -1.72
C PRO A 162 -10.84 26.38 -0.28
N ARG A 163 -9.84 27.20 -0.04
CA ARG A 163 -9.25 27.44 1.29
C ARG A 163 -10.21 28.18 2.17
#